data_840f52ea779190dae7329ea4d85d5560
#
_entry.id   840f52ea779190dae7329ea4d85d5560
#
_cell.length_a   1.000
_cell.length_b   1.000
_cell.length_c   1.000
_cell.angle_alpha   90.00
_cell.angle_beta   90.00
_cell.angle_gamma   90.00
#
_symmetry.space_group_name_H-M   'P 1'
#
loop_
_entity.id
_entity.type
_entity.pdbx_description
1 polymer ?
#
loop_
_entity_poly.entity_id
_entity_poly.type
_entity_poly.pdbx_seq_one_letter_code
_entity_poly.pdbx_strand_id
1 'polypeptide(L)'
;AGMQFKEGSVVRTISKGQNVLGKATITEAFEKDFVIYDLNRFLSLHSSLSDPEIVINSDTNNLTIKSGTSKTTYGLADESMIIAPPAKEIKVENAEVNFRLTKDDMNQVLKLSGILGLPNIAVVGDGSEISISALDVKNDESDNFSIKVGETASNFKMIFNTENLKMVPGTYDVSISSKGISHFKHATDQIEYWIATEAGSKYEG
;
A
#
# COMPACT_ATOMS: atom_id res chain seq x y z
N ALA A 1 -2.36 -10.30 9.97
CA ALA A 1 -3.20 -10.25 8.76
C ALA A 1 -2.87 -11.44 7.88
N GLY A 2 -3.88 -12.00 7.21
CA GLY A 2 -3.69 -13.09 6.26
C GLY A 2 -3.33 -12.57 4.87
N MET A 3 -2.82 -13.45 4.02
CA MET A 3 -2.47 -13.12 2.64
C MET A 3 -2.75 -14.31 1.72
N GLN A 4 -3.36 -14.01 0.59
CA GLN A 4 -3.57 -14.96 -0.49
C GLN A 4 -2.47 -14.81 -1.54
N PHE A 5 -1.89 -15.93 -1.92
CA PHE A 5 -0.98 -16.05 -3.05
C PHE A 5 -1.69 -16.79 -4.17
N LYS A 6 -1.64 -16.26 -5.36
CA LYS A 6 -2.19 -16.88 -6.57
C LYS A 6 -1.06 -17.45 -7.42
N GLU A 7 -1.39 -18.47 -8.21
CA GLU A 7 -0.49 -19.00 -9.24
C GLU A 7 0.03 -17.87 -10.13
N GLY A 8 1.33 -17.89 -10.45
CA GLY A 8 2.02 -16.87 -11.22
C GLY A 8 2.88 -15.95 -10.35
N SER A 9 3.28 -14.81 -10.90
CA SER A 9 4.23 -13.86 -10.30
C SER A 9 3.59 -12.58 -9.75
N VAL A 10 2.26 -12.47 -9.77
CA VAL A 10 1.53 -11.31 -9.25
C VAL A 10 1.07 -11.54 -7.82
N VAL A 11 1.54 -10.72 -6.92
CA VAL A 11 1.14 -10.72 -5.52
C VAL A 11 0.20 -9.55 -5.27
N ARG A 12 -0.93 -9.80 -4.61
CA ARG A 12 -1.92 -8.77 -4.25
C ARG A 12 -2.26 -8.86 -2.77
N THR A 13 -2.46 -7.72 -2.16
CA THR A 13 -2.82 -7.61 -0.74
C THR A 13 -3.87 -6.54 -0.53
N ILE A 14 -4.66 -6.69 0.52
CA ILE A 14 -5.64 -5.69 0.94
C ILE A 14 -5.53 -5.46 2.44
N SER A 15 -5.64 -4.20 2.86
CA SER A 15 -5.66 -3.85 4.28
C SER A 15 -6.91 -4.40 4.97
N LYS A 16 -6.84 -4.62 6.28
CA LYS A 16 -7.99 -5.08 7.08
C LYS A 16 -9.21 -4.14 6.98
N GLY A 17 -8.96 -2.83 6.84
CA GLY A 17 -10.00 -1.83 6.61
C GLY A 17 -10.49 -1.72 5.16
N GLN A 18 -9.94 -2.52 4.25
CA GLN A 18 -10.26 -2.53 2.81
C GLN A 18 -10.08 -1.17 2.11
N ASN A 19 -9.26 -0.30 2.66
CA ASN A 19 -8.98 1.06 2.17
C ASN A 19 -7.61 1.21 1.50
N VAL A 20 -6.77 0.17 1.56
CA VAL A 20 -5.49 0.08 0.84
C VAL A 20 -5.40 -1.26 0.14
N LEU A 21 -5.17 -1.24 -1.16
CA LEU A 21 -4.85 -2.42 -1.96
C LEU A 21 -3.44 -2.25 -2.52
N GLY A 22 -2.61 -3.28 -2.38
CA GLY A 22 -1.28 -3.36 -2.97
C GLY A 22 -1.22 -4.45 -4.03
N LYS A 23 -0.42 -4.20 -5.08
CA LYS A 23 -0.09 -5.16 -6.14
C LYS A 23 1.39 -5.07 -6.43
N ALA A 24 2.06 -6.21 -6.53
CA ALA A 24 3.44 -6.30 -6.97
C ALA A 24 3.60 -7.44 -7.96
N THR A 25 4.48 -7.25 -8.96
CA THR A 25 4.96 -8.36 -9.78
C THR A 25 6.38 -8.69 -9.31
N ILE A 26 6.59 -9.94 -8.94
CA ILE A 26 7.87 -10.46 -8.45
C ILE A 26 8.56 -11.31 -9.52
N THR A 27 9.83 -11.61 -9.33
CA THR A 27 10.62 -12.42 -10.27
C THR A 27 10.28 -13.91 -10.18
N GLU A 28 9.93 -14.37 -8.99
CA GLU A 28 9.51 -15.75 -8.73
C GLU A 28 8.06 -15.97 -9.15
N ALA A 29 7.72 -17.20 -9.52
CA ALA A 29 6.36 -17.60 -9.82
C ALA A 29 5.91 -18.69 -8.84
N PHE A 30 4.73 -18.51 -8.28
CA PHE A 30 4.07 -19.56 -7.50
C PHE A 30 3.42 -20.58 -8.42
N GLU A 31 3.61 -21.86 -8.12
CA GLU A 31 3.07 -22.97 -8.93
C GLU A 31 1.57 -23.21 -8.72
N LYS A 32 1.01 -22.73 -7.62
CA LYS A 32 -0.41 -22.84 -7.27
C LYS A 32 -0.85 -21.81 -6.24
N ASP A 33 -2.16 -21.69 -6.08
CA ASP A 33 -2.79 -20.86 -5.06
C ASP A 33 -2.55 -21.42 -3.65
N PHE A 34 -2.31 -20.54 -2.69
CA PHE A 34 -2.29 -20.87 -1.26
C PHE A 34 -2.58 -19.64 -0.39
N VAL A 35 -2.93 -19.88 0.87
CA VAL A 35 -3.31 -18.83 1.82
C VAL A 35 -2.51 -18.96 3.11
N ILE A 36 -1.92 -17.87 3.52
CA ILE A 36 -1.26 -17.70 4.82
C ILE A 36 -2.22 -16.92 5.74
N TYR A 37 -2.66 -17.55 6.84
CA TYR A 37 -3.56 -16.90 7.81
C TYR A 37 -2.88 -15.79 8.61
N ASP A 38 -1.67 -16.06 9.09
CA ASP A 38 -0.86 -15.11 9.87
C ASP A 38 0.47 -14.84 9.16
N LEU A 39 0.46 -13.79 8.34
CA LEU A 39 1.63 -13.39 7.56
C LEU A 39 2.80 -12.97 8.46
N ASN A 40 2.55 -12.28 9.58
CA ASN A 40 3.63 -11.86 10.48
C ASN A 40 4.34 -13.06 11.11
N ARG A 41 3.59 -14.07 11.55
CA ARG A 41 4.15 -15.32 12.06
C ARG A 41 4.95 -16.06 10.99
N PHE A 42 4.45 -16.11 9.76
CA PHE A 42 5.14 -16.73 8.64
C PHE A 42 6.46 -16.02 8.32
N LEU A 43 6.43 -14.69 8.21
CA LEU A 43 7.62 -13.88 7.95
C LEU A 43 8.65 -13.97 9.08
N SER A 44 8.19 -14.01 10.35
CA SER A 44 9.08 -14.20 11.50
C SER A 44 9.76 -15.57 11.48
N LEU A 45 9.02 -16.62 11.12
CA LEU A 45 9.59 -17.95 10.94
C LEU A 45 10.62 -17.96 9.81
N HIS A 46 10.26 -17.42 8.65
CA HIS A 46 11.14 -17.32 7.48
C HIS A 46 12.44 -16.58 7.82
N SER A 47 12.35 -15.41 8.46
CA SER A 47 13.51 -14.59 8.81
C SER A 47 14.39 -15.17 9.91
N SER A 48 13.88 -16.13 10.70
CA SER A 48 14.66 -16.83 11.74
C SER A 48 15.52 -17.98 11.19
N LEU A 49 15.33 -18.33 9.93
CA LEU A 49 16.03 -19.42 9.26
C LEU A 49 17.09 -18.88 8.31
N SER A 50 18.19 -19.60 8.12
CA SER A 50 19.26 -19.25 7.18
C SER A 50 18.98 -19.90 5.82
N ASP A 51 18.81 -19.09 4.79
CA ASP A 51 18.55 -19.53 3.40
C ASP A 51 17.40 -20.56 3.30
N PRO A 52 16.17 -20.19 3.71
CA PRO A 52 15.06 -21.13 3.75
C PRO A 52 14.50 -21.43 2.35
N GLU A 53 14.40 -22.70 2.00
CA GLU A 53 13.68 -23.23 0.84
C GLU A 53 12.23 -23.51 1.22
N ILE A 54 11.27 -22.97 0.46
CA ILE A 54 9.84 -23.19 0.68
C ILE A 54 9.31 -24.12 -0.42
N VAL A 55 8.73 -25.25 0.01
CA VAL A 55 8.09 -26.23 -0.87
C VAL A 55 6.60 -26.27 -0.57
N ILE A 56 5.79 -26.04 -1.59
CA ILE A 56 4.32 -26.15 -1.49
C ILE A 56 3.94 -27.61 -1.71
N ASN A 57 3.34 -28.24 -0.68
CA ASN A 57 2.94 -29.65 -0.80
C ASN A 57 1.62 -29.77 -1.56
N SER A 58 1.61 -30.59 -2.61
CA SER A 58 0.43 -30.76 -3.47
C SER A 58 -0.70 -31.54 -2.79
N ASP A 59 -0.35 -32.54 -1.97
CA ASP A 59 -1.28 -33.47 -1.41
C ASP A 59 -1.79 -33.10 -0.01
N THR A 60 -1.17 -32.10 0.58
CA THR A 60 -1.50 -31.65 1.94
C THR A 60 -1.61 -30.12 1.98
N ASN A 61 -2.50 -29.61 2.84
CA ASN A 61 -2.70 -28.16 2.96
C ASN A 61 -1.62 -27.54 3.86
N ASN A 62 -0.34 -27.67 3.44
CA ASN A 62 0.80 -27.11 4.17
C ASN A 62 1.98 -26.79 3.25
N LEU A 63 2.91 -25.99 3.81
CA LEU A 63 4.23 -25.73 3.25
C LEU A 63 5.27 -26.52 4.03
N THR A 64 6.31 -27.01 3.37
CA THR A 64 7.54 -27.44 3.99
C THR A 64 8.59 -26.34 3.84
N ILE A 65 9.17 -25.89 4.94
CA ILE A 65 10.26 -24.91 4.97
C ILE A 65 11.50 -25.66 5.44
N LYS A 66 12.52 -25.69 4.59
CA LYS A 66 13.81 -26.35 4.86
C LYS A 66 14.91 -25.31 5.02
N SER A 67 15.82 -25.52 5.97
CA SER A 67 17.01 -24.69 6.17
C SER A 67 18.12 -25.56 6.73
N GLY A 68 19.15 -25.87 5.93
CA GLY A 68 20.18 -26.84 6.31
C GLY A 68 19.60 -28.20 6.67
N THR A 69 19.81 -28.66 7.91
CA THR A 69 19.25 -29.92 8.44
C THR A 69 17.85 -29.75 9.05
N SER A 70 17.35 -28.53 9.16
CA SER A 70 16.06 -28.23 9.79
C SER A 70 14.92 -28.32 8.78
N LYS A 71 13.79 -28.86 9.24
CA LYS A 71 12.54 -28.94 8.46
C LYS A 71 11.37 -28.49 9.32
N THR A 72 10.58 -27.56 8.82
CA THR A 72 9.36 -27.08 9.47
C THR A 72 8.16 -27.32 8.54
N THR A 73 7.07 -27.81 9.08
CA THR A 73 5.78 -27.89 8.37
C THR A 73 4.91 -26.73 8.84
N TYR A 74 4.44 -25.91 7.90
CA TYR A 74 3.57 -24.76 8.16
C TYR A 74 2.20 -24.99 7.54
N GLY A 75 1.14 -24.97 8.35
CA GLY A 75 -0.24 -25.17 7.90
C GLY A 75 -0.74 -23.97 7.10
N LEU A 76 -1.40 -24.25 5.98
CA LEU A 76 -2.09 -23.26 5.17
C LEU A 76 -3.55 -23.08 5.64
N ALA A 77 -4.11 -21.92 5.34
CA ALA A 77 -5.50 -21.60 5.65
C ALA A 77 -6.43 -21.82 4.45
N ASP A 78 -7.72 -21.89 4.72
CA ASP A 78 -8.76 -21.75 3.70
C ASP A 78 -8.94 -20.28 3.32
N GLU A 79 -9.28 -19.99 2.06
CA GLU A 79 -9.49 -18.63 1.55
C GLU A 79 -10.59 -17.88 2.33
N SER A 80 -11.60 -18.59 2.81
CA SER A 80 -12.69 -18.01 3.62
C SER A 80 -12.24 -17.45 4.98
N MET A 81 -11.04 -17.79 5.44
CA MET A 81 -10.49 -17.33 6.71
C MET A 81 -9.80 -15.96 6.63
N ILE A 82 -9.67 -15.38 5.45
CA ILE A 82 -8.99 -14.09 5.23
C ILE A 82 -9.86 -13.13 4.40
N ILE A 83 -9.52 -11.85 4.45
CA ILE A 83 -10.04 -10.88 3.49
C ILE A 83 -9.14 -10.94 2.27
N ALA A 84 -9.63 -11.48 1.16
CA ALA A 84 -8.90 -11.55 -0.10
C ALA A 84 -9.07 -10.26 -0.93
N PRO A 85 -8.05 -9.85 -1.69
CA PRO A 85 -8.18 -8.75 -2.64
C PRO A 85 -9.25 -9.07 -3.70
N PRO A 86 -9.98 -8.05 -4.22
CA PRO A 86 -10.98 -8.27 -5.26
C PRO A 86 -10.32 -8.86 -6.52
N ALA A 87 -10.98 -9.84 -7.15
CA ALA A 87 -10.48 -10.47 -8.38
C ALA A 87 -10.38 -9.46 -9.54
N LYS A 88 -11.33 -8.51 -9.60
CA LYS A 88 -11.37 -7.47 -10.63
C LYS A 88 -10.27 -6.44 -10.40
N GLU A 89 -9.57 -6.08 -11.47
CA GLU A 89 -8.58 -5.01 -11.44
C GLU A 89 -9.24 -3.64 -11.20
N ILE A 90 -8.70 -2.87 -10.27
CA ILE A 90 -9.18 -1.51 -9.97
C ILE A 90 -8.48 -0.57 -10.94
N LYS A 91 -9.26 0.27 -11.62
CA LYS A 91 -8.75 1.32 -12.51
C LYS A 91 -9.21 2.67 -11.96
N VAL A 92 -8.28 3.61 -11.87
CA VAL A 92 -8.58 5.01 -11.57
C VAL A 92 -8.68 5.73 -12.91
N GLU A 93 -9.90 5.73 -13.49
CA GLU A 93 -10.15 6.38 -14.77
C GLU A 93 -10.46 7.87 -14.54
N ASN A 94 -9.91 8.72 -15.43
CA ASN A 94 -10.14 10.18 -15.41
C ASN A 94 -9.80 10.81 -14.05
N ALA A 95 -8.61 10.47 -13.51
CA ALA A 95 -8.10 11.11 -12.31
C ALA A 95 -7.86 12.61 -12.59
N GLU A 96 -8.45 13.46 -11.78
CA GLU A 96 -8.36 14.91 -11.90
C GLU A 96 -7.02 15.45 -11.39
N VAL A 97 -6.42 14.79 -10.41
CA VAL A 97 -5.14 15.19 -9.80
C VAL A 97 -4.05 14.20 -10.19
N ASN A 98 -2.99 14.70 -10.82
CA ASN A 98 -1.86 13.88 -11.24
C ASN A 98 -0.56 14.61 -10.92
N PHE A 99 0.38 13.93 -10.26
CA PHE A 99 1.70 14.49 -9.95
C PHE A 99 2.70 13.37 -9.65
N ARG A 100 3.98 13.75 -9.57
CA ARG A 100 5.05 12.84 -9.18
C ARG A 100 5.47 13.12 -7.75
N LEU A 101 5.38 12.10 -6.90
CA LEU A 101 5.80 12.15 -5.51
C LEU A 101 7.17 11.50 -5.37
N THR A 102 8.19 12.27 -5.01
CA THR A 102 9.53 11.73 -4.82
C THR A 102 9.64 10.95 -3.50
N LYS A 103 10.60 10.02 -3.46
CA LYS A 103 10.92 9.27 -2.23
C LYS A 103 11.27 10.21 -1.07
N ASP A 104 12.02 11.28 -1.34
CA ASP A 104 12.48 12.21 -0.31
C ASP A 104 11.32 13.03 0.25
N ASP A 105 10.43 13.54 -0.60
CA ASP A 105 9.23 14.28 -0.19
C ASP A 105 8.31 13.40 0.67
N MET A 106 8.06 12.15 0.22
CA MET A 106 7.24 11.19 0.97
C MET A 106 7.85 10.88 2.35
N ASN A 107 9.16 10.60 2.38
CA ASN A 107 9.86 10.33 3.64
C ASN A 107 9.81 11.52 4.58
N GLN A 108 9.99 12.74 4.05
CA GLN A 108 9.97 13.97 4.85
C GLN A 108 8.60 14.22 5.45
N VAL A 109 7.54 14.15 4.65
CA VAL A 109 6.17 14.40 5.13
C VAL A 109 5.72 13.36 6.15
N LEU A 110 6.02 12.07 5.93
CA LEU A 110 5.68 11.01 6.88
C LEU A 110 6.48 11.12 8.18
N LYS A 111 7.77 11.46 8.11
CA LYS A 111 8.61 11.67 9.29
C LYS A 111 8.08 12.82 10.14
N LEU A 112 7.77 13.96 9.53
CA LEU A 112 7.27 15.15 10.25
C LEU A 112 5.84 14.94 10.75
N SER A 113 4.98 14.26 9.99
CA SER A 113 3.67 13.82 10.49
C SER A 113 3.82 13.00 11.79
N GLY A 114 4.76 12.05 11.83
CA GLY A 114 5.02 11.24 13.03
C GLY A 114 5.56 12.06 14.21
N ILE A 115 6.48 12.99 13.97
CA ILE A 115 7.06 13.87 15.02
C ILE A 115 5.98 14.79 15.62
N LEU A 116 5.12 15.36 14.77
CA LEU A 116 4.07 16.30 15.16
C LEU A 116 2.77 15.61 15.59
N GLY A 117 2.70 14.27 15.48
CA GLY A 117 1.52 13.50 15.85
C GLY A 117 0.31 13.74 14.94
N LEU A 118 0.54 14.08 13.66
CA LEU A 118 -0.51 14.47 12.70
C LEU A 118 -1.12 13.24 12.00
N PRO A 119 -2.44 13.02 12.11
CA PRO A 119 -3.08 11.80 11.63
C PRO A 119 -3.36 11.79 10.14
N ASN A 120 -3.30 12.94 9.46
CA ASN A 120 -3.69 13.07 8.07
C ASN A 120 -2.58 13.64 7.20
N ILE A 121 -2.56 13.19 5.95
CA ILE A 121 -1.81 13.79 4.85
C ILE A 121 -2.82 14.30 3.83
N ALA A 122 -2.70 15.55 3.43
CA ALA A 122 -3.51 16.12 2.36
C ALA A 122 -2.66 16.49 1.15
N VAL A 123 -3.16 16.16 -0.03
CA VAL A 123 -2.66 16.70 -1.31
C VAL A 123 -3.55 17.89 -1.66
N VAL A 124 -2.96 19.07 -1.72
CA VAL A 124 -3.69 20.34 -1.87
C VAL A 124 -3.25 21.04 -3.15
N GLY A 125 -4.21 21.42 -3.97
CA GLY A 125 -4.04 22.34 -5.10
C GLY A 125 -4.70 23.67 -4.78
N ASP A 126 -3.99 24.77 -5.00
CA ASP A 126 -4.45 26.14 -4.72
C ASP A 126 -4.68 26.99 -5.98
N GLY A 127 -4.77 26.36 -7.15
CA GLY A 127 -4.86 27.02 -8.46
C GLY A 127 -3.51 27.45 -9.03
N SER A 128 -2.41 27.18 -8.35
CA SER A 128 -1.04 27.50 -8.78
C SER A 128 -0.10 26.32 -8.58
N GLU A 129 -0.09 25.74 -7.38
CA GLU A 129 0.82 24.67 -7.03
C GLU A 129 0.09 23.49 -6.36
N ILE A 130 0.74 22.30 -6.44
CA ILE A 130 0.38 21.13 -5.66
C ILE A 130 1.32 21.04 -4.47
N SER A 131 0.76 20.95 -3.28
CA SER A 131 1.51 20.69 -2.05
C SER A 131 1.03 19.42 -1.37
N ILE A 132 1.94 18.77 -0.62
CA ILE A 132 1.59 17.70 0.32
C ILE A 132 1.76 18.25 1.73
N SER A 133 0.71 18.11 2.54
CA SER A 133 0.64 18.68 3.88
C SER A 133 0.32 17.60 4.90
N ALA A 134 1.08 17.55 5.99
CA ALA A 134 0.72 16.81 7.19
C ALA A 134 -0.10 17.74 8.10
N LEU A 135 -1.25 17.28 8.58
CA LEU A 135 -2.20 18.08 9.37
C LEU A 135 -3.16 17.21 10.19
N ASP A 136 -3.91 17.81 11.07
CA ASP A 136 -5.07 17.21 11.70
C ASP A 136 -6.35 17.88 11.18
N VAL A 137 -7.14 17.16 10.38
CA VAL A 137 -8.40 17.70 9.80
C VAL A 137 -9.50 17.95 10.83
N LYS A 138 -9.32 17.50 12.08
CA LYS A 138 -10.27 17.70 13.18
C LYS A 138 -9.86 18.85 14.11
N ASN A 139 -8.66 19.37 13.95
CA ASN A 139 -8.13 20.43 14.79
C ASN A 139 -7.37 21.47 13.94
N ASP A 140 -8.05 22.55 13.57
CA ASP A 140 -7.50 23.61 12.73
C ASP A 140 -6.38 24.42 13.44
N GLU A 141 -6.24 24.30 14.77
CA GLU A 141 -5.19 24.94 15.57
C GLU A 141 -3.94 24.06 15.72
N SER A 142 -3.95 22.83 15.15
CA SER A 142 -2.81 21.93 15.22
C SER A 142 -1.62 22.43 14.42
N ASP A 143 -0.43 21.95 14.79
CA ASP A 143 0.75 22.09 13.93
C ASP A 143 0.45 21.56 12.54
N ASN A 144 1.18 22.04 11.54
CA ASN A 144 1.13 21.53 10.18
C ASN A 144 2.51 21.61 9.53
N PHE A 145 2.69 20.83 8.48
CA PHE A 145 3.88 20.85 7.64
C PHE A 145 3.46 20.69 6.18
N SER A 146 4.05 21.46 5.28
CA SER A 146 3.72 21.40 3.86
C SER A 146 4.98 21.52 3.00
N ILE A 147 5.01 20.76 1.89
CA ILE A 147 6.05 20.88 0.84
C ILE A 147 5.38 20.95 -0.54
N LYS A 148 5.94 21.77 -1.43
CA LYS A 148 5.52 21.83 -2.83
C LYS A 148 6.04 20.62 -3.59
N VAL A 149 5.15 19.97 -4.38
CA VAL A 149 5.47 18.78 -5.18
C VAL A 149 5.11 18.89 -6.67
N GLY A 150 4.42 19.97 -7.06
CA GLY A 150 4.04 20.18 -8.45
C GLY A 150 3.31 21.50 -8.69
N GLU A 151 2.71 21.62 -9.87
CA GLU A 151 1.92 22.77 -10.29
C GLU A 151 0.54 22.30 -10.76
N THR A 152 -0.48 23.15 -10.57
CA THR A 152 -1.86 22.88 -10.98
C THR A 152 -2.61 24.19 -11.20
N ALA A 153 -3.61 24.17 -12.08
CA ALA A 153 -4.57 25.26 -12.24
C ALA A 153 -5.86 25.02 -11.46
N SER A 154 -5.95 23.90 -10.74
CA SER A 154 -7.17 23.45 -10.05
C SER A 154 -7.08 23.62 -8.55
N ASN A 155 -8.23 23.84 -7.92
CA ASN A 155 -8.39 23.87 -6.46
C ASN A 155 -8.91 22.53 -5.96
N PHE A 156 -8.20 21.92 -5.01
CA PHE A 156 -8.61 20.65 -4.42
C PHE A 156 -7.92 20.43 -3.07
N LYS A 157 -8.52 19.54 -2.28
CA LYS A 157 -7.93 18.99 -1.05
C LYS A 157 -8.28 17.50 -0.96
N MET A 158 -7.31 16.63 -1.24
CA MET A 158 -7.45 15.17 -1.17
C MET A 158 -6.78 14.66 0.09
N ILE A 159 -7.56 14.07 1.00
CA ILE A 159 -7.14 13.71 2.36
C ILE A 159 -6.91 12.22 2.46
N PHE A 160 -5.83 11.82 3.11
CA PHE A 160 -5.46 10.45 3.41
C PHE A 160 -5.21 10.28 4.90
N ASN A 161 -5.50 9.10 5.43
CA ASN A 161 -4.98 8.70 6.73
C ASN A 161 -3.48 8.38 6.56
N THR A 162 -2.63 8.93 7.44
CA THR A 162 -1.18 8.75 7.40
C THR A 162 -0.78 7.26 7.43
N GLU A 163 -1.50 6.44 8.19
CA GLU A 163 -1.24 5.00 8.28
C GLU A 163 -1.43 4.26 6.95
N ASN A 164 -2.31 4.76 6.07
CA ASN A 164 -2.57 4.17 4.76
C ASN A 164 -1.47 4.47 3.73
N LEU A 165 -0.58 5.43 4.01
CA LEU A 165 0.52 5.82 3.15
C LEU A 165 1.86 5.14 3.51
N LYS A 166 1.85 4.16 4.38
CA LYS A 166 3.02 3.32 4.72
C LYS A 166 3.29 2.30 3.60
N MET A 167 3.75 2.81 2.47
CA MET A 167 4.10 2.05 1.27
C MET A 167 5.60 1.69 1.25
N VAL A 168 5.99 0.81 0.31
CA VAL A 168 7.41 0.58 0.00
C VAL A 168 8.06 1.91 -0.37
N PRO A 169 9.22 2.26 0.23
CA PRO A 169 9.87 3.53 -0.06
C PRO A 169 10.30 3.66 -1.52
N GLY A 170 9.86 4.72 -2.19
CA GLY A 170 10.17 4.97 -3.60
C GLY A 170 9.53 6.23 -4.14
N THR A 171 9.81 6.52 -5.39
CA THR A 171 9.14 7.58 -6.15
C THR A 171 7.90 7.01 -6.82
N TYR A 172 6.80 7.73 -6.76
CA TYR A 172 5.50 7.30 -7.29
C TYR A 172 4.93 8.31 -8.28
N ASP A 173 4.39 7.81 -9.38
CA ASP A 173 3.45 8.55 -10.19
C ASP A 173 2.07 8.41 -9.54
N VAL A 174 1.47 9.52 -9.13
CA VAL A 174 0.24 9.55 -8.32
C VAL A 174 -0.90 10.08 -9.15
N SER A 175 -2.02 9.38 -9.11
CA SER A 175 -3.28 9.78 -9.73
C SER A 175 -4.40 9.72 -8.69
N ILE A 176 -5.15 10.79 -8.48
CA ILE A 176 -6.23 10.83 -7.50
C ILE A 176 -7.53 11.26 -8.18
N SER A 177 -8.60 10.50 -7.94
CA SER A 177 -9.93 10.84 -8.42
C SER A 177 -10.81 11.41 -7.31
N SER A 178 -11.60 12.40 -7.65
CA SER A 178 -12.66 12.96 -6.79
C SER A 178 -13.70 11.92 -6.36
N LYS A 179 -13.71 10.74 -7.00
CA LYS A 179 -14.56 9.59 -6.62
C LYS A 179 -14.08 8.83 -5.38
N GLY A 180 -13.06 9.33 -4.69
CA GLY A 180 -12.61 8.77 -3.42
C GLY A 180 -11.54 7.69 -3.52
N ILE A 181 -10.83 7.58 -4.64
CA ILE A 181 -9.76 6.61 -4.85
C ILE A 181 -8.53 7.24 -5.48
N SER A 182 -7.37 6.75 -5.10
CA SER A 182 -6.08 7.12 -5.69
C SER A 182 -5.31 5.90 -6.18
N HIS A 183 -4.37 6.12 -7.07
CA HIS A 183 -3.43 5.14 -7.59
C HIS A 183 -2.01 5.68 -7.45
N PHE A 184 -1.16 4.95 -6.77
CA PHE A 184 0.26 5.22 -6.61
C PHE A 184 1.02 4.13 -7.37
N LYS A 185 1.64 4.49 -8.48
CA LYS A 185 2.45 3.59 -9.29
C LYS A 185 3.91 3.88 -9.06
N HIS A 186 4.66 2.88 -8.58
CA HIS A 186 6.09 3.02 -8.34
C HIS A 186 6.83 3.30 -9.66
N ALA A 187 7.76 4.26 -9.64
CA ALA A 187 8.38 4.77 -10.86
C ALA A 187 9.33 3.77 -11.56
N THR A 188 9.92 2.84 -10.80
CA THR A 188 10.91 1.86 -11.30
C THR A 188 10.48 0.43 -11.10
N ASP A 189 9.88 0.10 -9.97
CA ASP A 189 9.50 -1.26 -9.62
C ASP A 189 8.04 -1.54 -10.04
N GLN A 190 7.72 -2.79 -10.25
CA GLN A 190 6.36 -3.20 -10.60
C GLN A 190 5.51 -3.32 -9.33
N ILE A 191 5.36 -2.19 -8.63
CA ILE A 191 4.60 -2.06 -7.39
C ILE A 191 3.56 -0.96 -7.57
N GLU A 192 2.34 -1.25 -7.19
CA GLU A 192 1.21 -0.33 -7.30
C GLU A 192 0.35 -0.39 -6.04
N TYR A 193 -0.19 0.76 -5.62
CA TYR A 193 -1.14 0.85 -4.52
C TYR A 193 -2.38 1.62 -4.96
N TRP A 194 -3.55 1.15 -4.51
CA TRP A 194 -4.81 1.91 -4.58
C TRP A 194 -5.22 2.23 -3.15
N ILE A 195 -5.39 3.51 -2.88
CA ILE A 195 -5.65 4.01 -1.53
C ILE A 195 -6.90 4.88 -1.58
N ALA A 196 -7.87 4.57 -0.71
CA ALA A 196 -9.06 5.38 -0.57
C ALA A 196 -8.71 6.74 0.06
N THR A 197 -9.32 7.81 -0.44
CA THR A 197 -9.28 9.11 0.22
C THR A 197 -10.30 9.17 1.37
N GLU A 198 -10.01 10.00 2.36
CA GLU A 198 -10.91 10.22 3.50
C GLU A 198 -12.12 11.07 3.12
N ALA A 199 -13.20 10.91 3.91
CA ALA A 199 -14.35 11.79 3.84
C ALA A 199 -13.93 13.25 4.08
N GLY A 200 -14.45 14.18 3.30
CA GLY A 200 -14.00 15.58 3.31
C GLY A 200 -12.98 15.93 2.24
N SER A 201 -12.50 14.95 1.47
CA SER A 201 -11.77 15.23 0.22
C SER A 201 -12.67 15.95 -0.78
N LYS A 202 -12.13 16.99 -1.43
CA LYS A 202 -12.87 17.83 -2.40
C LYS A 202 -12.02 18.14 -3.61
N TYR A 203 -12.68 18.25 -4.74
CA TYR A 203 -12.14 18.81 -5.98
C TYR A 203 -13.10 19.88 -6.50
N GLU A 204 -12.60 21.09 -6.74
CA GLU A 204 -13.41 22.24 -7.11
C GLU A 204 -13.15 22.72 -8.56
N GLY A 205 -12.17 22.10 -9.27
CA GLY A 205 -11.82 22.48 -10.65
C GLY A 205 -10.68 23.46 -10.76
#